data_8718be0f1b67bf7f83d77fc0004ff752
#
_entry.id   8718be0f1b67bf7f83d77fc0004ff752
#
_cell.length_a   1.000
_cell.length_b   1.000
_cell.length_c   1.000
_cell.angle_alpha   90.00
_cell.angle_beta   90.00
_cell.angle_gamma   90.00
#
_symmetry.space_group_name_H-M   'P 1'
#
loop_
_entity.id
_entity.type
_entity.pdbx_description
1 polymer ?
#
loop_
_entity_poly.entity_id
_entity_poly.type
_entity_poly.pdbx_seq_one_letter_code
_entity_poly.pdbx_strand_id
1 'polypeptide(L)'
;MNARVVFTLAAVLLAGPSFAQTKGRLNLPEFAALSDKASETVTVTLDSNLLGIAARFLSNEDPEQAKAKKLVSSLSGVYVQHFTFETDYAYPKGDIDRVRKQLDAPGWSRIVEARSKKENTNVDVFLLLSGDKVQGLAVIASEPREFTIVNIVGSIDIDKIGRLEGQFGIPALSQNP
;
A
#
# COMPACT_ATOMS: atom_id res chain seq x y z
N MET A 1 -17.67 47.18 -49.20
CA MET A 1 -16.81 47.30 -47.97
C MET A 1 -17.23 46.20 -47.04
N ASN A 2 -16.52 45.07 -47.07
CA ASN A 2 -16.88 43.85 -46.27
C ASN A 2 -15.89 43.74 -45.13
N ALA A 3 -16.33 44.01 -43.90
CA ALA A 3 -15.56 43.81 -42.68
C ALA A 3 -15.65 42.31 -42.27
N ARG A 4 -14.54 41.59 -42.40
CA ARG A 4 -14.38 40.23 -41.84
C ARG A 4 -13.97 40.36 -40.36
N VAL A 5 -14.87 39.98 -39.48
CA VAL A 5 -14.59 39.83 -38.07
C VAL A 5 -13.94 38.46 -37.87
N VAL A 6 -12.67 38.44 -37.49
CA VAL A 6 -11.91 37.23 -37.13
C VAL A 6 -12.13 37.01 -35.63
N PHE A 7 -12.89 35.97 -35.25
CA PHE A 7 -13.00 35.48 -33.89
C PHE A 7 -11.79 34.62 -33.55
N THR A 8 -10.89 35.16 -32.77
CA THR A 8 -9.78 34.38 -32.21
C THR A 8 -10.27 33.64 -30.93
N LEU A 9 -10.47 32.34 -31.07
CA LEU A 9 -10.85 31.47 -29.96
C LEU A 9 -9.60 31.19 -29.09
N ALA A 10 -9.45 31.89 -27.97
CA ALA A 10 -8.40 31.62 -27.00
C ALA A 10 -8.79 30.36 -26.19
N ALA A 11 -8.17 29.22 -26.51
CA ALA A 11 -8.28 27.99 -25.74
C ALA A 11 -7.46 28.16 -24.44
N VAL A 12 -8.12 28.45 -23.33
CA VAL A 12 -7.53 28.41 -22.00
C VAL A 12 -7.38 26.95 -21.59
N LEU A 13 -6.16 26.41 -21.69
CA LEU A 13 -5.79 25.12 -21.10
C LEU A 13 -5.83 25.25 -19.58
N LEU A 14 -6.91 24.77 -18.96
CA LEU A 14 -7.00 24.55 -17.52
C LEU A 14 -6.11 23.36 -17.17
N ALA A 15 -4.82 23.61 -16.93
CA ALA A 15 -3.94 22.67 -16.27
C ALA A 15 -4.40 22.57 -14.81
N GLY A 16 -5.26 21.58 -14.51
CA GLY A 16 -5.60 21.23 -13.13
C GLY A 16 -4.34 20.83 -12.36
N PRO A 17 -4.29 21.04 -11.04
CA PRO A 17 -3.15 20.62 -10.24
C PRO A 17 -3.00 19.10 -10.33
N SER A 18 -2.01 18.64 -11.09
CA SER A 18 -1.55 17.26 -11.02
C SER A 18 -0.90 17.07 -9.66
N PHE A 19 -1.64 16.54 -8.69
CA PHE A 19 -1.03 16.01 -7.49
C PHE A 19 -0.09 14.90 -7.95
N ALA A 20 1.21 15.13 -7.85
CA ALA A 20 2.21 14.13 -8.15
C ALA A 20 2.01 12.96 -7.18
N GLN A 21 1.34 11.92 -7.65
CA GLN A 21 1.13 10.70 -6.88
C GLN A 21 2.51 10.09 -6.58
N THR A 22 2.86 9.95 -5.32
CA THR A 22 4.12 9.35 -4.91
C THR A 22 4.23 7.98 -5.57
N LYS A 23 5.30 7.76 -6.34
CA LYS A 23 5.52 6.50 -7.05
C LYS A 23 5.43 5.34 -6.05
N GLY A 24 4.56 4.37 -6.33
CA GLY A 24 4.36 3.20 -5.47
C GLY A 24 3.20 3.33 -4.47
N ARG A 25 2.59 4.50 -4.32
CA ARG A 25 1.36 4.63 -3.55
C ARG A 25 0.18 4.08 -4.34
N LEU A 26 -0.49 3.08 -3.77
CA LEU A 26 -1.74 2.58 -4.32
C LEU A 26 -2.88 3.55 -4.02
N ASN A 27 -3.75 3.74 -5.00
CA ASN A 27 -5.03 4.38 -4.77
C ASN A 27 -5.96 3.34 -4.14
N LEU A 28 -5.99 3.31 -2.82
CA LEU A 28 -6.90 2.44 -2.10
C LEU A 28 -8.29 3.09 -2.19
N PRO A 29 -9.29 2.40 -2.77
CA PRO A 29 -10.62 2.93 -2.82
C PRO A 29 -11.10 3.21 -1.39
N GLU A 30 -11.93 4.24 -1.23
CA GLU A 30 -12.69 4.38 -0.01
C GLU A 30 -13.64 3.17 0.05
N PHE A 31 -13.26 2.18 0.84
CA PHE A 31 -14.07 1.00 1.08
C PHE A 31 -15.21 1.30 2.06
N ALA A 32 -15.87 2.46 1.91
CA ALA A 32 -17.01 2.82 2.76
C ALA A 32 -18.04 1.69 2.82
N ALA A 33 -18.38 1.11 1.67
CA ALA A 33 -19.29 -0.03 1.60
C ALA A 33 -18.76 -1.31 2.28
N LEU A 34 -17.45 -1.48 2.47
CA LEU A 34 -16.88 -2.55 3.25
C LEU A 34 -16.90 -2.22 4.73
N SER A 35 -16.57 -0.98 5.10
CA SER A 35 -16.63 -0.52 6.49
C SER A 35 -18.03 -0.66 7.06
N ASP A 36 -19.07 -0.38 6.26
CA ASP A 36 -20.47 -0.53 6.68
C ASP A 36 -20.89 -1.99 6.95
N LYS A 37 -20.17 -2.96 6.36
CA LYS A 37 -20.44 -4.40 6.51
C LYS A 37 -19.49 -5.10 7.47
N ALA A 38 -18.34 -4.49 7.73
CA ALA A 38 -17.32 -5.04 8.60
C ALA A 38 -17.77 -4.92 10.06
N SER A 39 -17.50 -5.96 10.86
CA SER A 39 -17.61 -5.92 12.31
C SER A 39 -16.46 -5.15 12.94
N GLU A 40 -15.31 -5.11 12.27
CA GLU A 40 -14.14 -4.34 12.68
C GLU A 40 -13.44 -3.77 11.45
N THR A 41 -12.98 -2.53 11.57
CA THR A 41 -12.19 -1.84 10.53
C THR A 41 -10.99 -1.16 11.16
N VAL A 42 -9.80 -1.46 10.64
CA VAL A 42 -8.55 -0.77 11.01
C VAL A 42 -8.01 -0.06 9.79
N THR A 43 -7.84 1.26 9.89
CA THR A 43 -7.22 2.07 8.84
C THR A 43 -6.00 2.77 9.40
N VAL A 44 -4.85 2.55 8.80
CA VAL A 44 -3.60 3.25 9.11
C VAL A 44 -3.17 4.06 7.90
N THR A 45 -2.94 5.35 8.10
CA THR A 45 -2.40 6.25 7.08
C THR A 45 -1.28 7.06 7.70
N LEU A 46 -0.04 6.67 7.38
CA LEU A 46 1.17 7.38 7.79
C LEU A 46 1.84 7.92 6.53
N ASP A 47 1.77 9.21 6.35
CA ASP A 47 2.54 9.91 5.31
C ASP A 47 3.97 10.22 5.78
N SER A 48 4.77 10.82 4.92
CA SER A 48 6.16 11.18 5.22
C SER A 48 6.28 12.12 6.44
N ASN A 49 5.31 13.00 6.67
CA ASN A 49 5.31 13.92 7.80
C ASN A 49 5.09 13.17 9.12
N LEU A 50 4.09 12.30 9.16
CA LEU A 50 3.78 11.48 10.34
C LEU A 50 4.90 10.49 10.64
N LEU A 51 5.50 9.87 9.61
CA LEU A 51 6.68 9.02 9.75
C LEU A 51 7.88 9.81 10.29
N GLY A 52 8.09 11.04 9.81
CA GLY A 52 9.14 11.93 10.33
C GLY A 52 8.93 12.32 11.80
N ILE A 53 7.69 12.51 12.22
CA ILE A 53 7.35 12.75 13.64
C ILE A 53 7.64 11.46 14.45
N ALA A 54 7.16 10.31 14.00
CA ALA A 54 7.40 9.02 14.68
C ALA A 54 8.90 8.74 14.87
N ALA A 55 9.73 9.02 13.85
CA ALA A 55 11.17 8.84 13.91
C ALA A 55 11.85 9.71 14.99
N ARG A 56 11.26 10.84 15.40
CA ARG A 56 11.83 11.71 16.44
C ARG A 56 11.71 11.11 17.84
N PHE A 57 10.74 10.23 18.06
CA PHE A 57 10.57 9.54 19.34
C PHE A 57 11.53 8.36 19.52
N LEU A 58 12.21 7.94 18.46
CA LEU A 58 13.17 6.84 18.49
C LEU A 58 14.57 7.37 18.86
N SER A 59 15.20 6.75 19.86
CA SER A 59 16.54 7.07 20.32
C SER A 59 17.61 6.63 19.30
N ASN A 60 18.74 7.34 19.27
CA ASN A 60 19.95 6.91 18.56
C ASN A 60 20.90 6.12 19.46
N GLU A 61 20.71 6.17 20.79
CA GLU A 61 21.57 5.52 21.77
C GLU A 61 21.26 4.04 21.92
N ASP A 62 19.99 3.66 21.72
CA ASP A 62 19.55 2.27 21.68
C ASP A 62 19.73 1.72 20.25
N PRO A 63 20.53 0.65 20.06
CA PRO A 63 20.78 0.09 18.73
C PRO A 63 19.53 -0.38 17.97
N GLU A 64 18.53 -0.91 18.66
CA GLU A 64 17.29 -1.37 18.01
C GLU A 64 16.39 -0.19 17.62
N GLN A 65 16.29 0.84 18.46
CA GLN A 65 15.57 2.06 18.14
C GLN A 65 16.27 2.84 17.00
N ALA A 66 17.60 2.87 16.98
CA ALA A 66 18.36 3.50 15.90
C ALA A 66 18.13 2.80 14.55
N LYS A 67 18.05 1.47 14.54
CA LYS A 67 17.67 0.69 13.34
C LYS A 67 16.25 1.00 12.90
N ALA A 68 15.28 1.00 13.83
CA ALA A 68 13.89 1.32 13.56
C ALA A 68 13.75 2.76 13.03
N LYS A 69 14.45 3.73 13.62
CA LYS A 69 14.49 5.12 13.17
C LYS A 69 15.00 5.24 11.73
N LYS A 70 16.08 4.55 11.40
CA LYS A 70 16.65 4.54 10.05
C LYS A 70 15.67 3.95 9.05
N LEU A 71 14.97 2.87 9.41
CA LEU A 71 13.94 2.26 8.58
C LEU A 71 12.77 3.24 8.36
N VAL A 72 12.17 3.75 9.42
CA VAL A 72 11.04 4.68 9.37
C VAL A 72 11.38 5.92 8.53
N SER A 73 12.61 6.46 8.70
CA SER A 73 13.08 7.63 7.94
C SER A 73 13.32 7.35 6.45
N SER A 74 13.41 6.10 6.03
CA SER A 74 13.56 5.73 4.61
C SER A 74 12.21 5.55 3.89
N LEU A 75 11.10 5.54 4.65
CA LEU A 75 9.77 5.40 4.12
C LEU A 75 9.14 6.75 3.75
N SER A 76 8.32 6.74 2.71
CA SER A 76 7.52 7.88 2.26
C SER A 76 6.05 7.74 2.65
N GLY A 77 5.62 6.53 3.01
CA GLY A 77 4.26 6.28 3.47
C GLY A 77 4.02 4.82 3.86
N VAL A 78 3.10 4.63 4.80
CA VAL A 78 2.56 3.32 5.20
C VAL A 78 1.05 3.44 5.24
N TYR A 79 0.38 2.59 4.48
CA TYR A 79 -1.07 2.55 4.34
C TYR A 79 -1.55 1.14 4.61
N VAL A 80 -2.44 0.98 5.58
CA VAL A 80 -3.06 -0.32 5.91
C VAL A 80 -4.56 -0.15 5.96
N GLN A 81 -5.26 -1.11 5.38
CA GLN A 81 -6.69 -1.29 5.56
C GLN A 81 -6.94 -2.75 5.88
N HIS A 82 -7.59 -2.98 7.00
CA HIS A 82 -7.98 -4.30 7.46
C HIS A 82 -9.44 -4.29 7.84
N PHE A 83 -10.17 -5.33 7.43
CA PHE A 83 -11.59 -5.50 7.67
C PHE A 83 -11.85 -6.91 8.18
N THR A 84 -12.62 -7.02 9.24
CA THR A 84 -13.16 -8.27 9.77
C THR A 84 -14.66 -8.32 9.53
N PHE A 85 -15.20 -9.48 9.17
CA PHE A 85 -16.61 -9.69 8.85
C PHE A 85 -17.19 -10.83 9.69
N GLU A 86 -18.47 -10.73 10.05
CA GLU A 86 -19.16 -11.80 10.77
C GLU A 86 -19.48 -12.99 9.87
N THR A 87 -19.66 -12.74 8.56
CA THR A 87 -20.00 -13.76 7.57
C THR A 87 -18.91 -13.91 6.53
N ASP A 88 -18.76 -15.15 6.03
CA ASP A 88 -17.75 -15.46 5.02
C ASP A 88 -18.00 -14.68 3.72
N TYR A 89 -16.91 -14.13 3.15
CA TYR A 89 -16.93 -13.43 1.85
C TYR A 89 -17.90 -12.25 1.74
N ALA A 90 -18.12 -11.53 2.83
CA ALA A 90 -18.96 -10.33 2.83
C ALA A 90 -18.40 -9.16 1.99
N TYR A 91 -17.15 -9.28 1.52
CA TYR A 91 -16.48 -8.27 0.71
C TYR A 91 -16.57 -8.57 -0.80
N PRO A 92 -16.80 -7.54 -1.64
CA PRO A 92 -16.89 -7.68 -3.10
C PRO A 92 -15.54 -8.01 -3.72
N LYS A 93 -15.46 -9.05 -4.53
CA LYS A 93 -14.23 -9.42 -5.27
C LYS A 93 -13.75 -8.30 -6.19
N GLY A 94 -14.67 -7.51 -6.77
CA GLY A 94 -14.33 -6.42 -7.68
C GLY A 94 -13.48 -5.30 -7.04
N ASP A 95 -13.56 -5.12 -5.72
CA ASP A 95 -12.73 -4.13 -5.03
C ASP A 95 -11.28 -4.60 -4.93
N ILE A 96 -11.10 -5.89 -4.66
CA ILE A 96 -9.78 -6.54 -4.67
C ILE A 96 -9.16 -6.47 -6.06
N ASP A 97 -9.93 -6.76 -7.10
CA ASP A 97 -9.45 -6.74 -8.49
C ASP A 97 -9.04 -5.33 -8.93
N ARG A 98 -9.73 -4.28 -8.45
CA ARG A 98 -9.31 -2.89 -8.70
C ARG A 98 -7.96 -2.55 -8.08
N VAL A 99 -7.67 -3.05 -6.89
CA VAL A 99 -6.36 -2.87 -6.27
C VAL A 99 -5.29 -3.68 -7.01
N ARG A 100 -5.56 -4.96 -7.32
CA ARG A 100 -4.64 -5.82 -8.09
C ARG A 100 -4.28 -5.21 -9.44
N LYS A 101 -5.24 -4.61 -10.14
CA LYS A 101 -5.00 -3.97 -11.44
C LYS A 101 -3.99 -2.82 -11.37
N GLN A 102 -3.84 -2.14 -10.26
CA GLN A 102 -2.81 -1.13 -10.08
C GLN A 102 -1.41 -1.75 -9.98
N LEU A 103 -1.34 -2.99 -9.50
CA LEU A 103 -0.09 -3.76 -9.36
C LEU A 103 0.35 -4.46 -10.66
N ASP A 104 -0.47 -4.37 -11.72
CA ASP A 104 -0.07 -4.74 -13.09
C ASP A 104 0.76 -3.64 -13.78
N ALA A 105 0.89 -2.46 -13.13
CA ALA A 105 1.66 -1.34 -13.68
C ALA A 105 3.18 -1.64 -13.71
N PRO A 106 3.93 -1.05 -14.68
CA PRO A 106 5.36 -1.28 -14.81
C PRO A 106 6.15 -0.99 -13.52
N GLY A 107 7.07 -1.88 -13.20
CA GLY A 107 7.92 -1.82 -12.01
C GLY A 107 7.41 -2.62 -10.82
N TRP A 108 6.13 -2.97 -10.77
CA TRP A 108 5.61 -3.93 -9.81
C TRP A 108 5.91 -5.36 -10.25
N SER A 109 6.33 -6.19 -9.32
CA SER A 109 6.56 -7.62 -9.52
C SER A 109 5.96 -8.40 -8.37
N ARG A 110 5.12 -9.40 -8.67
CA ARG A 110 4.60 -10.32 -7.66
C ARG A 110 5.69 -11.32 -7.30
N ILE A 111 6.08 -11.34 -6.04
CA ILE A 111 7.14 -12.20 -5.51
C ILE A 111 6.59 -13.38 -4.70
N VAL A 112 5.40 -13.23 -4.14
CA VAL A 112 4.70 -14.32 -3.42
C VAL A 112 3.29 -14.42 -3.93
N GLU A 113 2.86 -15.64 -4.18
CA GLU A 113 1.47 -16.03 -4.40
C GLU A 113 1.21 -17.29 -3.57
N ALA A 114 0.55 -17.14 -2.43
CA ALA A 114 0.14 -18.24 -1.59
C ALA A 114 -1.37 -18.44 -1.70
N ARG A 115 -1.79 -19.70 -1.85
CA ARG A 115 -3.18 -20.12 -1.96
C ARG A 115 -3.41 -21.36 -1.10
N SER A 116 -4.25 -21.26 -0.08
CA SER A 116 -4.71 -22.38 0.73
C SER A 116 -6.16 -22.70 0.38
N LYS A 117 -6.39 -23.82 -0.28
CA LYS A 117 -7.75 -24.31 -0.55
C LYS A 117 -8.44 -24.81 0.71
N LYS A 118 -7.68 -25.31 1.69
CA LYS A 118 -8.21 -25.81 2.95
C LYS A 118 -8.76 -24.70 3.81
N GLU A 119 -8.03 -23.57 3.86
CA GLU A 119 -8.36 -22.42 4.69
C GLU A 119 -9.03 -21.31 3.91
N ASN A 120 -9.15 -21.47 2.56
CA ASN A 120 -9.64 -20.45 1.64
C ASN A 120 -8.90 -19.11 1.75
N THR A 121 -7.62 -19.17 2.07
CA THR A 121 -6.73 -18.00 2.22
C THR A 121 -5.96 -17.74 0.94
N ASN A 122 -5.87 -16.49 0.54
CA ASN A 122 -5.05 -16.04 -0.57
C ASN A 122 -4.19 -14.87 -0.12
N VAL A 123 -2.89 -14.96 -0.36
CA VAL A 123 -1.92 -13.89 -0.08
C VAL A 123 -1.09 -13.61 -1.32
N ASP A 124 -1.07 -12.36 -1.74
CA ASP A 124 -0.22 -11.86 -2.81
C ASP A 124 0.73 -10.81 -2.23
N VAL A 125 2.03 -10.93 -2.52
CA VAL A 125 3.05 -9.93 -2.15
C VAL A 125 3.71 -9.41 -3.41
N PHE A 126 3.78 -8.09 -3.52
CA PHE A 126 4.37 -7.37 -4.66
C PHE A 126 5.46 -6.44 -4.18
N LEU A 127 6.52 -6.31 -4.98
CA LEU A 127 7.55 -5.30 -4.81
C LEU A 127 7.55 -4.34 -6.00
N LEU A 128 7.70 -3.05 -5.72
CA LEU A 128 8.00 -2.05 -6.73
C LEU A 128 9.50 -1.89 -6.83
N LEU A 129 10.07 -2.22 -7.97
CA LEU A 129 11.48 -2.17 -8.23
C LEU A 129 11.87 -0.92 -9.03
N SER A 130 13.02 -0.32 -8.72
CA SER A 130 13.65 0.75 -9.48
C SER A 130 15.16 0.49 -9.52
N GLY A 131 15.62 -0.17 -10.60
CA GLY A 131 16.94 -0.79 -10.61
C GLY A 131 17.03 -1.85 -9.51
N ASP A 132 18.10 -1.82 -8.73
CA ASP A 132 18.34 -2.78 -7.64
C ASP A 132 17.70 -2.36 -6.31
N LYS A 133 16.83 -1.31 -6.32
CA LYS A 133 16.20 -0.79 -5.11
C LYS A 133 14.72 -1.11 -5.08
N VAL A 134 14.24 -1.54 -3.92
CA VAL A 134 12.82 -1.64 -3.64
C VAL A 134 12.30 -0.28 -3.22
N GLN A 135 11.29 0.21 -3.93
CA GLN A 135 10.65 1.51 -3.71
C GLN A 135 9.23 1.40 -3.18
N GLY A 136 8.73 0.19 -3.07
CA GLY A 136 7.40 -0.07 -2.54
C GLY A 136 7.16 -1.57 -2.30
N LEU A 137 6.29 -1.84 -1.36
CA LEU A 137 5.76 -3.17 -1.03
C LEU A 137 4.24 -3.07 -1.01
N ALA A 138 3.58 -4.07 -1.56
CA ALA A 138 2.15 -4.25 -1.40
C ALA A 138 1.84 -5.69 -0.99
N VAL A 139 0.95 -5.85 -0.01
CA VAL A 139 0.41 -7.14 0.41
C VAL A 139 -1.10 -7.09 0.27
N ILE A 140 -1.68 -8.10 -0.35
CA ILE A 140 -3.12 -8.31 -0.40
C ILE A 140 -3.38 -9.69 0.20
N ALA A 141 -4.04 -9.71 1.35
CA ALA A 141 -4.49 -10.94 1.99
C ALA A 141 -6.01 -11.00 2.01
N SER A 142 -6.56 -12.12 1.60
CA SER A 142 -8.00 -12.37 1.62
C SER A 142 -8.29 -13.73 2.21
N GLU A 143 -9.09 -13.73 3.27
CA GLU A 143 -9.55 -14.87 4.03
C GLU A 143 -11.09 -14.87 4.05
N PRO A 144 -11.75 -15.95 4.46
CA PRO A 144 -13.23 -15.98 4.45
C PRO A 144 -13.87 -14.79 5.17
N ARG A 145 -13.30 -14.36 6.29
CA ARG A 145 -13.84 -13.29 7.14
C ARG A 145 -12.91 -12.09 7.31
N GLU A 146 -11.76 -12.09 6.64
CA GLU A 146 -10.80 -11.01 6.77
C GLU A 146 -10.30 -10.57 5.39
N PHE A 147 -10.09 -9.28 5.26
CA PHE A 147 -9.48 -8.70 4.09
C PHE A 147 -8.48 -7.63 4.51
N THR A 148 -7.24 -7.78 4.08
CA THR A 148 -6.15 -6.89 4.43
C THR A 148 -5.42 -6.40 3.20
N ILE A 149 -5.17 -5.09 3.15
CA ILE A 149 -4.26 -4.46 2.19
C ILE A 149 -3.21 -3.70 2.98
N VAL A 150 -1.95 -3.94 2.65
CA VAL A 150 -0.80 -3.16 3.14
C VAL A 150 -0.09 -2.56 1.93
N ASN A 151 0.21 -1.27 1.98
CA ASN A 151 1.07 -0.63 1.00
C ASN A 151 2.11 0.23 1.72
N ILE A 152 3.37 -0.12 1.54
CA ILE A 152 4.52 0.60 2.08
C ILE A 152 5.26 1.24 0.91
N VAL A 153 5.56 2.51 1.03
CA VAL A 153 6.23 3.30 -0.01
C VAL A 153 7.51 3.90 0.54
N GLY A 154 8.58 3.82 -0.21
CA GLY A 154 9.88 4.36 0.14
C GLY A 154 11.01 3.41 -0.18
N SER A 155 12.24 3.80 0.15
CA SER A 155 13.40 2.95 -0.05
C SER A 155 13.43 1.84 1.01
N ILE A 156 13.06 0.64 0.59
CA ILE A 156 12.91 -0.52 1.47
C ILE A 156 14.13 -1.42 1.33
N ASP A 157 14.79 -1.65 2.45
CA ASP A 157 15.90 -2.61 2.56
C ASP A 157 15.30 -3.99 2.89
N ILE A 158 15.29 -4.89 1.91
CA ILE A 158 14.67 -6.21 2.04
C ILE A 158 15.32 -7.04 3.15
N ASP A 159 16.64 -6.90 3.33
CA ASP A 159 17.37 -7.65 4.36
C ASP A 159 16.89 -7.29 5.78
N LYS A 160 16.28 -6.11 5.92
CA LYS A 160 15.71 -5.65 7.19
C LYS A 160 14.26 -6.03 7.39
N ILE A 161 13.50 -6.26 6.31
CA ILE A 161 12.09 -6.69 6.40
C ILE A 161 12.00 -8.11 6.95
N GLY A 162 12.86 -9.03 6.50
CA GLY A 162 12.88 -10.41 6.99
C GLY A 162 13.10 -10.52 8.51
N ARG A 163 13.65 -9.48 9.13
CA ARG A 163 13.83 -9.42 10.60
C ARG A 163 12.63 -8.87 11.36
N LEU A 164 11.60 -8.40 10.65
CA LEU A 164 10.33 -7.92 11.21
C LEU A 164 9.27 -9.03 11.28
N GLU A 165 9.62 -10.25 10.87
CA GLU A 165 8.77 -11.43 11.03
C GLU A 165 8.37 -11.54 12.51
N GLY A 166 7.06 -11.62 12.74
CA GLY A 166 6.48 -11.73 14.08
C GLY A 166 6.22 -10.43 14.84
N GLN A 167 6.72 -9.26 14.39
CA GLN A 167 6.53 -7.98 15.11
C GLN A 167 5.27 -7.20 14.70
N PHE A 168 4.71 -7.47 13.52
CA PHE A 168 3.53 -6.75 13.01
C PHE A 168 2.39 -7.69 12.59
N GLY A 169 2.27 -8.88 13.22
CA GLY A 169 1.24 -9.85 12.84
C GLY A 169 1.48 -10.53 11.49
N ILE A 170 2.67 -10.35 10.91
CA ILE A 170 3.09 -11.10 9.72
C ILE A 170 3.42 -12.52 10.20
N PRO A 171 2.72 -13.57 9.71
CA PRO A 171 3.04 -14.93 10.07
C PRO A 171 4.50 -15.22 9.74
N ALA A 172 5.27 -15.74 10.69
CA ALA A 172 6.59 -16.27 10.40
C ALA A 172 6.43 -17.35 9.31
N LEU A 173 7.09 -17.16 8.18
CA LEU A 173 7.23 -18.21 7.19
C LEU A 173 8.16 -19.27 7.78
N SER A 174 7.65 -20.06 8.73
CA SER A 174 8.40 -21.11 9.37
C SER A 174 8.85 -22.08 8.29
N GLN A 175 10.14 -22.08 8.03
CA GLN A 175 10.81 -23.19 7.37
C GLN A 175 10.61 -24.41 8.29
N ASN A 176 9.67 -25.24 7.94
CA ASN A 176 9.60 -26.58 8.51
C ASN A 176 10.48 -27.47 7.64
N PRO A 177 11.51 -28.13 8.20
CA PRO A 177 12.40 -29.03 7.47
C PRO A 177 11.69 -30.27 6.95
#